data_7e5a21aaa28f962168cd9038e18e44d0
#
_entry.id   7e5a21aaa28f962168cd9038e18e44d0
#
_cell.length_a   1.000
_cell.length_b   1.000
_cell.length_c   1.000
_cell.angle_alpha   90.00
_cell.angle_beta   90.00
_cell.angle_gamma   90.00
#
_symmetry.space_group_name_H-M   'P 1'
#
loop_
_entity.id
_entity.type
_entity.pdbx_description
1 polymer ?
#
loop_
_entity_poly.entity_id
_entity_poly.type
_entity_poly.pdbx_seq_one_letter_code
_entity_poly.pdbx_strand_id
1 'polypeptide(L)'
;MGVRSAAGLPVRYPLRRLLLLAVALLLPVGVVGAAPAAAEPAHGRAAAAQPLQLTLPPPAGHDRVGVVPLHLVDRSRPDPWVASQPVRELMVSLWYPTQRAHGYPLAPWLPPAAWARFEQDALGVPPGVLRVPLTHGRVGAPVERTRGGRPVVLYSPGLGGNRDSSTALVEELVSRGFIVVAIDHTHDSSQVEFPDGRVETSALPALTLEVLERAVAVRVADTRFVLDTLVALNAGRNPDAEHRRLPAGLRGAMRLSRVGMFGHSLGGATAAEAMLEDQRIKAGVNLDGTLFGPVVNAGLDRPFMLVAAQGHGRDNDESWAKFWANLLGWRLNLQLTGSAHNSFTDFQILVPQVAGVLNLPPDAVQQLIGTIDPHRSIITQRAYLTAFFNLHVRHRDNHLLDHPSHRFPEMQFLP
;
A
#
# COMPACT_ATOMS: atom_id res chain seq x y z
N MET A 1 -29.38 -19.61 -46.44
CA MET A 1 -29.61 -19.20 -45.05
C MET A 1 -28.26 -18.87 -44.45
N GLY A 2 -27.94 -17.56 -44.42
CA GLY A 2 -26.63 -17.08 -44.00
C GLY A 2 -26.67 -16.72 -42.52
N VAL A 3 -25.73 -17.24 -41.76
CA VAL A 3 -25.48 -16.88 -40.35
C VAL A 3 -24.66 -15.60 -40.34
N ARG A 4 -25.25 -14.51 -39.84
CA ARG A 4 -24.56 -13.25 -39.63
C ARG A 4 -23.74 -13.34 -38.31
N SER A 5 -22.41 -13.26 -38.43
CA SER A 5 -21.49 -13.05 -37.34
C SER A 5 -21.72 -11.65 -36.76
N ALA A 6 -22.05 -11.57 -35.46
CA ALA A 6 -22.10 -10.32 -34.73
C ALA A 6 -20.66 -9.96 -34.30
N ALA A 7 -20.07 -9.00 -34.98
CA ALA A 7 -18.80 -8.38 -34.56
C ALA A 7 -19.04 -7.56 -33.30
N GLY A 8 -18.42 -7.94 -32.19
CA GLY A 8 -18.41 -7.17 -30.96
C GLY A 8 -17.70 -5.83 -31.15
N LEU A 9 -18.37 -4.76 -30.76
CA LEU A 9 -17.80 -3.39 -30.73
C LEU A 9 -16.69 -3.32 -29.66
N PRO A 10 -15.56 -2.68 -29.95
CA PRO A 10 -14.51 -2.49 -28.93
C PRO A 10 -15.01 -1.53 -27.86
N VAL A 11 -14.98 -1.99 -26.63
CA VAL A 11 -15.27 -1.20 -25.42
C VAL A 11 -14.23 -0.08 -25.31
N ARG A 12 -14.64 1.16 -25.55
CA ARG A 12 -13.81 2.33 -25.38
C ARG A 12 -13.84 2.77 -23.91
N TYR A 13 -12.86 2.34 -23.13
CA TYR A 13 -12.61 2.88 -21.80
C TYR A 13 -12.24 4.37 -21.90
N PRO A 14 -12.73 5.24 -21.02
CA PRO A 14 -12.30 6.62 -20.98
C PRO A 14 -10.91 6.72 -20.32
N LEU A 15 -9.88 6.35 -21.08
CA LEU A 15 -8.46 6.41 -20.67
C LEU A 15 -8.06 7.74 -20.00
N ARG A 16 -8.72 8.85 -20.32
CA ARG A 16 -8.44 10.17 -19.72
C ARG A 16 -8.74 10.23 -18.20
N ARG A 17 -9.71 9.49 -17.68
CA ARG A 17 -10.03 9.48 -16.25
C ARG A 17 -9.12 8.53 -15.47
N LEU A 18 -8.69 7.42 -16.07
CA LEU A 18 -7.73 6.48 -15.50
C LEU A 18 -6.32 7.08 -15.36
N LEU A 19 -5.87 7.86 -16.34
CA LEU A 19 -4.58 8.57 -16.29
C LEU A 19 -4.53 9.68 -15.24
N LEU A 20 -5.65 10.36 -14.95
CA LEU A 20 -5.70 11.41 -13.93
C LEU A 20 -5.60 10.88 -12.49
N LEU A 21 -5.98 9.64 -12.23
CA LEU A 21 -5.89 9.03 -10.90
C LEU A 21 -4.47 8.53 -10.55
N ALA A 22 -3.69 8.10 -11.55
CA ALA A 22 -2.31 7.63 -11.35
C ALA A 22 -1.26 8.77 -11.37
N VAL A 23 -1.57 9.91 -12.01
CA VAL A 23 -0.62 11.02 -12.29
C VAL A 23 -0.59 12.10 -11.20
N ALA A 24 -1.42 12.02 -10.15
CA ALA A 24 -1.44 13.03 -9.08
C ALA A 24 -0.12 13.14 -8.26
N LEU A 25 0.86 12.26 -8.49
CA LEU A 25 2.21 12.33 -7.88
C LEU A 25 3.30 12.84 -8.85
N LEU A 26 2.96 13.17 -10.12
CA LEU A 26 3.93 13.56 -11.15
C LEU A 26 3.65 14.92 -11.78
N LEU A 27 3.01 15.86 -11.08
CA LEU A 27 2.95 17.22 -11.58
C LEU A 27 4.27 17.94 -11.26
N PRO A 28 5.09 18.32 -12.26
CA PRO A 28 6.11 19.31 -12.03
C PRO A 28 5.37 20.62 -11.70
N VAL A 29 5.57 21.13 -10.50
CA VAL A 29 5.20 22.52 -10.17
C VAL A 29 5.99 23.40 -11.12
N GLY A 30 5.33 23.96 -12.12
CA GLY A 30 5.93 24.89 -13.05
C GLY A 30 6.51 26.09 -12.27
N VAL A 31 7.82 26.17 -12.22
CA VAL A 31 8.52 27.33 -11.70
C VAL A 31 8.22 28.49 -12.62
N VAL A 32 7.32 29.35 -12.21
CA VAL A 32 7.18 30.69 -12.82
C VAL A 32 8.44 31.45 -12.48
N GLY A 33 9.34 31.61 -13.45
CA GLY A 33 10.57 32.35 -13.33
C GLY A 33 10.28 33.81 -12.99
N ALA A 34 10.55 34.22 -11.75
CA ALA A 34 10.71 35.61 -11.38
C ALA A 34 12.14 36.03 -11.74
N ALA A 35 12.27 37.10 -12.53
CA ALA A 35 13.55 37.72 -12.86
C ALA A 35 14.30 38.17 -11.59
N PRO A 36 15.64 38.04 -11.55
CA PRO A 36 16.39 38.41 -10.35
C PRO A 36 16.43 39.95 -10.20
N ALA A 37 15.84 40.44 -9.13
CA ALA A 37 16.19 41.76 -8.60
C ALA A 37 17.52 41.65 -7.88
N ALA A 38 18.50 42.45 -8.29
CA ALA A 38 19.78 42.55 -7.62
C ALA A 38 19.57 43.06 -6.18
N ALA A 39 19.88 42.23 -5.20
CA ALA A 39 19.93 42.62 -3.79
C ALA A 39 21.37 42.58 -3.30
N GLU A 40 21.78 43.65 -2.62
CA GLU A 40 23.06 43.80 -1.95
C GLU A 40 23.29 42.74 -0.86
N PRO A 41 24.57 42.40 -0.55
CA PRO A 41 24.85 41.32 0.39
C PRO A 41 24.66 41.80 1.84
N ALA A 42 23.53 41.44 2.42
CA ALA A 42 23.37 41.50 3.88
C ALA A 42 24.09 40.27 4.49
N HIS A 43 25.22 40.52 5.17
CA HIS A 43 25.94 39.55 5.98
C HIS A 43 25.17 39.29 7.29
N GLY A 44 24.09 38.51 7.19
CA GLY A 44 23.44 37.87 8.31
C GLY A 44 23.46 36.38 8.05
N ARG A 45 24.19 35.61 8.86
CA ARG A 45 24.06 34.15 8.89
C ARG A 45 22.60 33.85 9.27
N ALA A 46 21.75 33.65 8.26
CA ALA A 46 20.44 33.08 8.50
C ALA A 46 20.68 31.73 9.19
N ALA A 47 20.17 31.57 10.41
CA ALA A 47 20.14 30.29 11.08
C ALA A 47 19.43 29.35 10.13
N ALA A 48 20.08 28.26 9.68
CA ALA A 48 19.49 27.28 8.80
C ALA A 48 18.18 26.80 9.46
N ALA A 49 17.06 27.02 8.80
CA ALA A 49 15.77 26.58 9.30
C ALA A 49 15.88 25.08 9.64
N GLN A 50 15.44 24.70 10.84
CA GLN A 50 15.48 23.29 11.22
C GLN A 50 14.54 22.50 10.30
N PRO A 51 14.97 21.31 9.81
CA PRO A 51 14.12 20.47 8.98
C PRO A 51 12.79 20.17 9.66
N LEU A 52 11.69 20.25 8.89
CA LEU A 52 10.36 19.91 9.40
C LEU A 52 10.30 18.42 9.76
N GLN A 53 9.97 18.13 11.02
CA GLN A 53 9.76 16.76 11.48
C GLN A 53 8.36 16.28 11.13
N LEU A 54 8.25 15.27 10.25
CA LEU A 54 7.00 14.62 9.93
C LEU A 54 6.67 13.52 10.94
N THR A 55 5.38 13.25 11.14
CA THR A 55 4.90 12.27 12.12
C THR A 55 3.75 11.42 11.56
N LEU A 56 3.64 10.18 12.06
CA LEU A 56 2.51 9.29 11.82
C LEU A 56 1.73 9.05 13.12
N PRO A 57 0.40 8.83 13.07
CA PRO A 57 -0.39 8.56 14.25
C PRO A 57 -0.09 7.16 14.80
N PRO A 58 0.05 7.02 16.14
CA PRO A 58 0.32 5.71 16.74
C PRO A 58 -0.83 4.73 16.49
N PRO A 59 -0.53 3.43 16.41
CA PRO A 59 -1.56 2.39 16.37
C PRO A 59 -2.32 2.33 17.70
N ALA A 60 -3.60 1.93 17.64
CA ALA A 60 -4.50 1.91 18.80
C ALA A 60 -4.64 0.51 19.46
N GLY A 61 -3.97 -0.51 18.92
CA GLY A 61 -3.97 -1.86 19.50
C GLY A 61 -3.05 -2.00 20.71
N HIS A 62 -3.05 -3.17 21.33
CA HIS A 62 -2.30 -3.44 22.56
C HIS A 62 -0.85 -3.89 22.31
N ASP A 63 -0.61 -4.56 21.19
CA ASP A 63 0.70 -5.13 20.91
C ASP A 63 1.65 -4.05 20.38
N ARG A 64 2.88 -4.05 20.86
CA ARG A 64 3.95 -3.21 20.27
C ARG A 64 4.36 -3.79 18.93
N VAL A 65 4.87 -2.93 18.07
CA VAL A 65 5.21 -3.27 16.69
C VAL A 65 6.71 -3.52 16.55
N GLY A 66 7.07 -4.67 15.97
CA GLY A 66 8.39 -4.98 15.49
C GLY A 66 8.38 -5.05 13.95
N VAL A 67 9.53 -4.81 13.34
CA VAL A 67 9.68 -4.89 11.88
C VAL A 67 11.05 -5.42 11.48
N VAL A 68 11.09 -6.16 10.36
CA VAL A 68 12.34 -6.55 9.71
C VAL A 68 12.16 -6.45 8.19
N PRO A 69 13.03 -5.71 7.48
CA PRO A 69 13.07 -5.73 6.02
C PRO A 69 13.84 -6.97 5.55
N LEU A 70 13.34 -7.61 4.50
CA LEU A 70 13.98 -8.75 3.84
C LEU A 70 14.19 -8.45 2.37
N HIS A 71 15.37 -8.80 1.83
CA HIS A 71 15.66 -8.84 0.41
C HIS A 71 15.42 -10.25 -0.10
N LEU A 72 14.50 -10.39 -1.03
CA LEU A 72 14.09 -11.67 -1.60
C LEU A 72 14.49 -11.74 -3.08
N VAL A 73 15.06 -12.86 -3.50
CA VAL A 73 15.47 -13.09 -4.88
C VAL A 73 14.76 -14.29 -5.47
N ASP A 74 13.86 -14.04 -6.41
CA ASP A 74 13.21 -15.08 -7.20
C ASP A 74 14.08 -15.42 -8.43
N ARG A 75 14.79 -16.53 -8.32
CA ARG A 75 15.69 -17.03 -9.37
C ARG A 75 14.97 -17.81 -10.47
N SER A 76 13.65 -18.00 -10.34
CA SER A 76 12.86 -18.78 -11.31
C SER A 76 12.41 -17.93 -12.50
N ARG A 77 12.48 -16.60 -12.41
CA ARG A 77 12.06 -15.68 -13.47
C ARG A 77 12.95 -14.44 -13.53
N PRO A 78 13.15 -13.86 -14.73
CA PRO A 78 13.82 -12.58 -14.91
C PRO A 78 12.94 -11.44 -14.39
N ASP A 79 13.54 -10.25 -14.23
CA ASP A 79 12.76 -9.04 -13.99
C ASP A 79 11.89 -8.72 -15.24
N PRO A 80 10.58 -8.47 -15.04
CA PRO A 80 9.67 -8.27 -16.18
C PRO A 80 9.79 -6.89 -16.84
N TRP A 81 10.43 -5.92 -16.16
CA TRP A 81 10.51 -4.54 -16.61
C TRP A 81 11.91 -4.15 -17.08
N VAL A 82 12.96 -4.82 -16.59
CA VAL A 82 14.36 -4.53 -16.89
C VAL A 82 15.02 -5.79 -17.49
N ALA A 83 15.13 -5.82 -18.81
CA ALA A 83 15.60 -7.01 -19.55
C ALA A 83 17.02 -7.46 -19.19
N SER A 84 17.85 -6.56 -18.68
CA SER A 84 19.22 -6.89 -18.20
C SER A 84 19.26 -7.57 -16.83
N GLN A 85 18.14 -7.61 -16.11
CA GLN A 85 18.06 -8.23 -14.78
C GLN A 85 17.63 -9.70 -14.92
N PRO A 86 18.54 -10.67 -14.70
CA PRO A 86 18.27 -12.09 -14.93
C PRO A 86 17.40 -12.74 -13.86
N VAL A 87 17.18 -12.06 -12.75
CA VAL A 87 16.36 -12.52 -11.62
C VAL A 87 15.43 -11.43 -11.14
N ARG A 88 14.30 -11.81 -10.53
CA ARG A 88 13.39 -10.87 -9.90
C ARG A 88 13.79 -10.64 -8.45
N GLU A 89 14.06 -9.40 -8.07
CA GLU A 89 14.38 -8.98 -6.71
C GLU A 89 13.23 -8.18 -6.09
N LEU A 90 12.92 -8.45 -4.84
CA LEU A 90 11.88 -7.75 -4.09
C LEU A 90 12.41 -7.33 -2.72
N MET A 91 12.00 -6.13 -2.27
CA MET A 91 12.07 -5.78 -0.86
C MET A 91 10.71 -5.99 -0.21
N VAL A 92 10.69 -6.63 0.94
CA VAL A 92 9.49 -6.76 1.76
C VAL A 92 9.77 -6.33 3.18
N SER A 93 8.75 -5.75 3.85
CA SER A 93 8.80 -5.47 5.28
C SER A 93 7.88 -6.44 6.01
N LEU A 94 8.45 -7.27 6.88
CA LEU A 94 7.69 -8.14 7.77
C LEU A 94 7.46 -7.42 9.09
N TRP A 95 6.20 -7.07 9.37
CA TRP A 95 5.73 -6.38 10.56
C TRP A 95 5.04 -7.37 11.49
N TYR A 96 5.36 -7.34 12.78
CA TYR A 96 4.88 -8.34 13.74
C TYR A 96 4.76 -7.79 15.15
N PRO A 97 3.90 -8.38 15.99
CA PRO A 97 3.84 -8.07 17.41
C PRO A 97 5.13 -8.41 18.16
N THR A 98 5.55 -7.51 19.05
CA THR A 98 6.69 -7.69 19.93
C THR A 98 6.38 -7.23 21.35
N GLN A 99 6.89 -7.92 22.36
CA GLN A 99 6.84 -7.44 23.75
C GLN A 99 8.10 -6.69 24.16
N ARG A 100 9.23 -6.96 23.49
CA ARG A 100 10.54 -6.37 23.80
C ARG A 100 10.88 -5.27 22.81
N ALA A 101 10.32 -4.08 23.03
CA ALA A 101 10.56 -2.92 22.17
C ALA A 101 11.74 -2.06 22.63
N HIS A 102 12.11 -2.12 23.91
CA HIS A 102 13.20 -1.31 24.47
C HIS A 102 14.57 -1.75 23.92
N GLY A 103 15.40 -0.78 23.57
CA GLY A 103 16.74 -1.03 23.01
C GLY A 103 16.77 -1.30 21.50
N TYR A 104 15.62 -1.37 20.84
CA TYR A 104 15.55 -1.50 19.39
C TYR A 104 15.18 -0.15 18.75
N PRO A 105 15.88 0.27 17.66
CA PRO A 105 15.59 1.56 17.02
C PRO A 105 14.22 1.53 16.34
N LEU A 106 13.60 2.70 16.20
CA LEU A 106 12.42 2.89 15.37
C LEU A 106 12.80 2.80 13.89
N ALA A 107 11.96 2.17 13.10
CA ALA A 107 12.12 2.17 11.64
C ALA A 107 11.73 3.55 11.08
N PRO A 108 12.49 4.09 10.13
CA PRO A 108 12.01 5.23 9.34
C PRO A 108 10.87 4.77 8.42
N TRP A 109 10.01 5.72 8.03
CA TRP A 109 8.90 5.46 7.10
C TRP A 109 9.42 5.02 5.71
N LEU A 110 10.44 5.67 5.21
CA LEU A 110 11.22 5.19 4.06
C LEU A 110 12.69 5.03 4.48
N PRO A 111 13.41 4.07 3.91
CA PRO A 111 14.87 3.98 4.08
C PRO A 111 15.57 5.26 3.62
N PRO A 112 16.78 5.57 4.14
CA PRO A 112 17.39 6.89 3.97
C PRO A 112 17.64 7.33 2.53
N ALA A 113 18.14 6.44 1.66
CA ALA A 113 18.39 6.80 0.26
C ALA A 113 17.08 6.89 -0.55
N ALA A 114 16.11 6.03 -0.27
CA ALA A 114 14.77 6.12 -0.83
C ALA A 114 14.06 7.40 -0.39
N TRP A 115 14.22 7.83 0.87
CA TRP A 115 13.68 9.09 1.36
C TRP A 115 14.29 10.30 0.64
N ALA A 116 15.61 10.36 0.52
CA ALA A 116 16.29 11.45 -0.18
C ALA A 116 15.81 11.57 -1.64
N ARG A 117 15.60 10.42 -2.29
CA ARG A 117 15.06 10.35 -3.64
C ARG A 117 13.60 10.81 -3.69
N PHE A 118 12.79 10.44 -2.71
CA PHE A 118 11.40 10.86 -2.59
C PHE A 118 11.28 12.38 -2.40
N GLU A 119 12.11 13.00 -1.53
CA GLU A 119 12.16 14.46 -1.39
C GLU A 119 12.43 15.15 -2.73
N GLN A 120 13.39 14.62 -3.50
CA GLN A 120 13.81 15.22 -4.76
C GLN A 120 12.78 14.99 -5.88
N ASP A 121 12.34 13.76 -6.09
CA ASP A 121 11.57 13.38 -7.28
C ASP A 121 10.06 13.60 -7.10
N ALA A 122 9.54 13.33 -5.91
CA ALA A 122 8.11 13.42 -5.63
C ALA A 122 7.71 14.78 -5.04
N LEU A 123 8.54 15.35 -4.18
CA LEU A 123 8.22 16.62 -3.50
C LEU A 123 8.90 17.83 -4.14
N GLY A 124 9.90 17.63 -5.00
CA GLY A 124 10.62 18.72 -5.67
C GLY A 124 11.44 19.60 -4.70
N VAL A 125 11.83 19.08 -3.54
CA VAL A 125 12.64 19.80 -2.55
C VAL A 125 14.03 19.14 -2.42
N PRO A 126 15.07 19.92 -2.06
CA PRO A 126 16.38 19.37 -1.78
C PRO A 126 16.32 18.35 -0.64
N PRO A 127 17.14 17.28 -0.67
CA PRO A 127 17.26 16.33 0.43
C PRO A 127 17.63 17.03 1.75
N GLY A 128 16.92 16.65 2.83
CA GLY A 128 17.16 17.19 4.17
C GLY A 128 16.33 18.41 4.55
N VAL A 129 15.42 18.87 3.69
CA VAL A 129 14.42 19.91 4.03
C VAL A 129 13.37 19.33 4.98
N LEU A 130 13.04 18.06 4.84
CA LEU A 130 12.12 17.34 5.68
C LEU A 130 12.87 16.24 6.46
N ARG A 131 12.41 15.95 7.66
CA ARG A 131 12.85 14.74 8.38
C ARG A 131 11.85 13.62 8.13
N VAL A 132 12.37 12.49 7.64
CA VAL A 132 11.56 11.29 7.46
C VAL A 132 10.79 10.96 8.74
N PRO A 133 9.48 10.70 8.69
CA PRO A 133 8.73 10.28 9.86
C PRO A 133 9.27 8.94 10.37
N LEU A 134 9.35 8.80 11.68
CA LEU A 134 9.61 7.51 12.31
C LEU A 134 8.30 6.77 12.48
N THR A 135 8.31 5.50 12.15
CA THR A 135 7.22 4.57 12.43
C THR A 135 7.24 4.15 13.90
N HIS A 136 6.26 3.39 14.35
CA HIS A 136 6.25 2.80 15.70
C HIS A 136 6.91 1.41 15.72
N GLY A 137 7.34 0.91 14.55
CA GLY A 137 8.01 -0.36 14.36
C GLY A 137 9.44 -0.37 14.89
N ARG A 138 9.76 -1.38 15.70
CA ARG A 138 11.11 -1.59 16.27
C ARG A 138 11.90 -2.55 15.39
N VAL A 139 12.97 -2.06 14.76
CA VAL A 139 13.77 -2.84 13.82
C VAL A 139 14.47 -4.00 14.52
N GLY A 140 14.21 -5.23 14.07
CA GLY A 140 14.86 -6.44 14.58
C GLY A 140 14.41 -6.89 15.97
N ALA A 141 13.39 -6.25 16.56
CA ALA A 141 12.84 -6.66 17.86
C ALA A 141 12.35 -8.13 17.81
N PRO A 142 12.45 -8.91 18.91
CA PRO A 142 11.99 -10.30 18.91
C PRO A 142 10.50 -10.43 18.63
N VAL A 143 10.11 -11.42 17.84
CA VAL A 143 8.71 -11.72 17.55
C VAL A 143 8.02 -12.30 18.78
N GLU A 144 6.85 -11.75 19.12
CA GLU A 144 5.99 -12.33 20.13
C GLU A 144 5.30 -13.58 19.59
N ARG A 145 5.67 -14.73 20.15
CA ARG A 145 5.09 -16.02 19.75
C ARG A 145 3.77 -16.28 20.44
N THR A 146 2.82 -16.80 19.69
CA THR A 146 1.55 -17.32 20.20
C THR A 146 1.37 -18.78 19.81
N ARG A 147 0.64 -19.53 20.63
CA ARG A 147 0.33 -20.93 20.31
C ARG A 147 -0.46 -21.01 19.00
N GLY A 148 0.07 -21.76 18.03
CA GLY A 148 -0.55 -21.92 16.70
C GLY A 148 -0.25 -20.82 15.68
N GLY A 149 0.60 -19.86 16.02
CA GLY A 149 1.01 -18.75 15.15
C GLY A 149 -0.06 -17.67 15.00
N ARG A 150 0.36 -16.52 14.48
CA ARG A 150 -0.51 -15.37 14.19
C ARG A 150 -0.98 -15.40 12.73
N PRO A 151 -2.23 -14.99 12.43
CA PRO A 151 -2.69 -14.84 11.06
C PRO A 151 -1.87 -13.79 10.32
N VAL A 152 -1.75 -13.96 9.00
CA VAL A 152 -0.93 -13.11 8.13
C VAL A 152 -1.84 -12.25 7.25
N VAL A 153 -1.46 -11.00 7.04
CA VAL A 153 -2.08 -10.12 6.06
C VAL A 153 -0.99 -9.61 5.12
N LEU A 154 -1.20 -9.74 3.81
CA LEU A 154 -0.33 -9.16 2.80
C LEU A 154 -0.80 -7.75 2.46
N TYR A 155 0.13 -6.84 2.17
CA TYR A 155 -0.16 -5.51 1.67
C TYR A 155 0.57 -5.25 0.35
N SER A 156 -0.19 -4.81 -0.66
CA SER A 156 0.34 -4.34 -1.94
C SER A 156 -0.02 -2.86 -2.14
N PRO A 157 0.95 -1.99 -2.41
CA PRO A 157 0.73 -0.56 -2.60
C PRO A 157 0.08 -0.23 -3.95
N GLY A 158 -0.34 1.03 -4.14
CA GLY A 158 -0.75 1.56 -5.43
C GLY A 158 0.36 1.55 -6.48
N LEU A 159 0.03 1.92 -7.72
CA LEU A 159 1.02 2.08 -8.79
C LEU A 159 2.04 3.14 -8.39
N GLY A 160 3.32 2.84 -8.51
CA GLY A 160 4.40 3.71 -8.05
C GLY A 160 4.53 3.83 -6.53
N GLY A 161 3.61 3.25 -5.74
CA GLY A 161 3.68 3.26 -4.28
C GLY A 161 4.73 2.30 -3.73
N ASN A 162 5.13 2.52 -2.48
CA ASN A 162 6.10 1.70 -1.76
C ASN A 162 5.40 0.86 -0.70
N ARG A 163 6.05 -0.22 -0.25
CA ARG A 163 5.59 -1.07 0.87
C ARG A 163 5.26 -0.29 2.15
N ASP A 164 5.81 0.92 2.26
CA ASP A 164 5.65 1.79 3.42
C ASP A 164 4.50 2.79 3.28
N SER A 165 3.82 2.86 2.11
CA SER A 165 2.81 3.88 1.77
C SER A 165 1.55 3.87 2.66
N SER A 166 1.25 2.77 3.39
CA SER A 166 0.10 2.65 4.30
C SER A 166 0.51 2.10 5.67
N THR A 167 1.67 2.55 6.16
CA THR A 167 2.23 2.11 7.45
C THR A 167 1.25 2.30 8.60
N ALA A 168 0.46 3.38 8.60
CA ALA A 168 -0.54 3.62 9.63
C ALA A 168 -1.60 2.50 9.72
N LEU A 169 -2.01 1.90 8.59
CA LEU A 169 -2.93 0.77 8.55
C LEU A 169 -2.23 -0.55 8.90
N VAL A 170 -1.00 -0.72 8.40
CA VAL A 170 -0.16 -1.90 8.69
C VAL A 170 0.11 -2.02 10.18
N GLU A 171 0.57 -0.95 10.82
CA GLU A 171 0.85 -0.93 12.27
C GLU A 171 -0.39 -1.18 13.12
N GLU A 172 -1.56 -0.68 12.70
CA GLU A 172 -2.82 -0.98 13.39
C GLU A 172 -3.12 -2.48 13.39
N LEU A 173 -3.05 -3.14 12.24
CA LEU A 173 -3.26 -4.59 12.15
C LEU A 173 -2.27 -5.36 13.01
N VAL A 174 -1.00 -4.94 13.02
CA VAL A 174 0.04 -5.58 13.84
C VAL A 174 -0.24 -5.38 15.32
N SER A 175 -0.58 -4.16 15.75
CA SER A 175 -0.92 -3.86 17.15
C SER A 175 -2.18 -4.60 17.62
N ARG A 176 -2.98 -5.09 16.69
CA ARG A 176 -4.13 -5.99 16.92
C ARG A 176 -3.77 -7.46 16.82
N GLY A 177 -2.48 -7.79 16.62
CA GLY A 177 -1.94 -9.15 16.70
C GLY A 177 -1.91 -9.91 15.38
N PHE A 178 -1.96 -9.27 14.23
CA PHE A 178 -1.63 -9.85 12.94
C PHE A 178 -0.12 -9.77 12.68
N ILE A 179 0.38 -10.60 11.78
CA ILE A 179 1.66 -10.36 11.10
C ILE A 179 1.29 -9.75 9.74
N VAL A 180 1.93 -8.64 9.37
CA VAL A 180 1.69 -8.00 8.07
C VAL A 180 2.96 -8.05 7.24
N VAL A 181 2.82 -8.40 5.96
CA VAL A 181 3.92 -8.43 4.99
C VAL A 181 3.61 -7.42 3.89
N ALA A 182 4.33 -6.33 3.89
CA ALA A 182 4.22 -5.28 2.89
C ALA A 182 5.28 -5.48 1.79
N ILE A 183 4.87 -5.36 0.53
CA ILE A 183 5.67 -5.76 -0.64
C ILE A 183 6.00 -4.52 -1.47
N ASP A 184 7.31 -4.30 -1.76
CA ASP A 184 7.72 -3.46 -2.88
C ASP A 184 7.74 -4.30 -4.15
N HIS A 185 7.02 -3.83 -5.17
CA HIS A 185 7.09 -4.38 -6.51
C HIS A 185 8.18 -3.64 -7.28
N THR A 186 9.42 -4.11 -7.19
CA THR A 186 10.60 -3.46 -7.79
C THR A 186 10.36 -3.11 -9.25
N HIS A 187 10.82 -1.94 -9.69
CA HIS A 187 10.63 -1.35 -11.02
C HIS A 187 9.17 -0.96 -11.37
N ASP A 188 8.22 -1.19 -10.44
CA ASP A 188 6.89 -0.59 -10.43
C ASP A 188 6.83 0.51 -9.35
N SER A 189 7.32 0.22 -8.14
CA SER A 189 7.47 1.20 -7.05
C SER A 189 8.44 2.32 -7.44
N SER A 190 8.16 3.55 -6.96
CA SER A 190 8.96 4.74 -7.30
C SER A 190 10.39 4.71 -6.76
N GLN A 191 10.59 4.17 -5.55
CA GLN A 191 11.91 4.04 -4.94
C GLN A 191 11.95 2.75 -4.11
N VAL A 192 12.87 1.84 -4.43
CA VAL A 192 13.12 0.62 -3.66
C VAL A 192 14.58 0.60 -3.27
N GLU A 193 14.89 0.85 -1.99
CA GLU A 193 16.25 0.78 -1.48
C GLU A 193 16.58 -0.64 -1.06
N PHE A 194 17.70 -1.15 -1.58
CA PHE A 194 18.26 -2.47 -1.27
C PHE A 194 19.37 -2.38 -0.21
N PRO A 195 19.73 -3.48 0.43
CA PRO A 195 20.72 -3.50 1.52
C PRO A 195 22.13 -3.01 1.13
N ASP A 196 22.48 -3.06 -0.15
CA ASP A 196 23.74 -2.55 -0.71
C ASP A 196 23.73 -1.01 -0.92
N GLY A 197 22.61 -0.34 -0.60
CA GLY A 197 22.39 1.10 -0.79
C GLY A 197 21.90 1.49 -2.18
N ARG A 198 21.74 0.53 -3.09
CA ARG A 198 21.14 0.72 -4.41
C ARG A 198 19.68 1.12 -4.27
N VAL A 199 19.22 2.14 -5.01
CA VAL A 199 17.81 2.54 -5.10
C VAL A 199 17.34 2.29 -6.53
N GLU A 200 16.46 1.30 -6.68
CA GLU A 200 15.76 1.06 -7.93
C GLU A 200 14.52 1.93 -8.04
N THR A 201 14.25 2.43 -9.24
CA THR A 201 13.10 3.28 -9.53
C THR A 201 12.16 2.60 -10.51
N SER A 202 10.99 3.21 -10.74
CA SER A 202 10.04 2.69 -11.72
C SER A 202 10.66 2.63 -13.12
N ALA A 203 10.51 1.48 -13.77
CA ALA A 203 10.89 1.22 -15.16
C ALA A 203 9.67 0.84 -16.01
N LEU A 204 8.47 1.20 -15.54
CA LEU A 204 7.24 0.97 -16.29
C LEU A 204 7.24 1.77 -17.59
N PRO A 205 6.79 1.18 -18.71
CA PRO A 205 6.57 1.93 -19.94
C PRO A 205 5.39 2.90 -19.78
N ALA A 206 5.09 3.67 -20.83
CA ALA A 206 3.92 4.54 -20.86
C ALA A 206 2.65 3.76 -20.48
N LEU A 207 1.86 4.32 -19.56
CA LEU A 207 0.71 3.63 -18.99
C LEU A 207 -0.41 3.46 -20.04
N THR A 208 -0.69 2.21 -20.34
CA THR A 208 -1.82 1.73 -21.14
C THR A 208 -2.59 0.69 -20.35
N LEU A 209 -3.78 0.32 -20.82
CA LEU A 209 -4.53 -0.78 -20.20
C LEU A 209 -3.71 -2.07 -20.14
N GLU A 210 -3.02 -2.42 -21.22
CA GLU A 210 -2.15 -3.60 -21.31
C GLU A 210 -1.02 -3.55 -20.27
N VAL A 211 -0.39 -2.38 -20.07
CA VAL A 211 0.65 -2.20 -19.06
C VAL A 211 0.09 -2.37 -17.65
N LEU A 212 -1.11 -1.86 -17.37
CA LEU A 212 -1.76 -2.01 -16.06
C LEU A 212 -2.14 -3.49 -15.79
N GLU A 213 -2.72 -4.18 -16.77
CA GLU A 213 -3.02 -5.61 -16.67
C GLU A 213 -1.74 -6.44 -16.45
N ARG A 214 -0.67 -6.14 -17.20
CA ARG A 214 0.64 -6.76 -17.01
C ARG A 214 1.21 -6.47 -15.62
N ALA A 215 1.08 -5.24 -15.13
CA ALA A 215 1.56 -4.88 -13.79
C ALA A 215 0.82 -5.68 -12.70
N VAL A 216 -0.50 -5.84 -12.80
CA VAL A 216 -1.26 -6.72 -11.89
C VAL A 216 -0.74 -8.15 -11.96
N ALA A 217 -0.57 -8.73 -13.15
CA ALA A 217 -0.06 -10.09 -13.30
C ALA A 217 1.34 -10.28 -12.69
N VAL A 218 2.24 -9.31 -12.88
CA VAL A 218 3.58 -9.30 -12.27
C VAL A 218 3.48 -9.27 -10.74
N ARG A 219 2.63 -8.39 -10.19
CA ARG A 219 2.41 -8.25 -8.75
C ARG A 219 1.80 -9.51 -8.13
N VAL A 220 0.94 -10.21 -8.86
CA VAL A 220 0.40 -11.51 -8.45
C VAL A 220 1.50 -12.56 -8.36
N ALA A 221 2.38 -12.63 -9.36
CA ALA A 221 3.54 -13.53 -9.32
C ALA A 221 4.49 -13.19 -8.16
N ASP A 222 4.75 -11.89 -7.89
CA ASP A 222 5.51 -11.43 -6.72
C ASP A 222 4.84 -11.88 -5.41
N THR A 223 3.52 -11.71 -5.30
CA THR A 223 2.74 -12.10 -4.12
C THR A 223 2.82 -13.60 -3.84
N ARG A 224 2.70 -14.43 -4.87
CA ARG A 224 2.81 -15.89 -4.76
C ARG A 224 4.22 -16.32 -4.33
N PHE A 225 5.26 -15.71 -4.91
CA PHE A 225 6.65 -15.92 -4.50
C PHE A 225 6.87 -15.52 -3.03
N VAL A 226 6.32 -14.40 -2.59
CA VAL A 226 6.37 -13.98 -1.18
C VAL A 226 5.68 -15.02 -0.29
N LEU A 227 4.50 -15.51 -0.65
CA LEU A 227 3.81 -16.57 0.10
C LEU A 227 4.65 -17.85 0.24
N ASP A 228 5.33 -18.27 -0.82
CA ASP A 228 6.23 -19.43 -0.80
C ASP A 228 7.45 -19.17 0.11
N THR A 229 7.96 -17.96 0.07
CA THR A 229 9.04 -17.50 0.96
C THR A 229 8.62 -17.52 2.43
N LEU A 230 7.38 -17.10 2.74
CA LEU A 230 6.85 -17.16 4.11
C LEU A 230 6.75 -18.59 4.62
N VAL A 231 6.44 -19.58 3.78
CA VAL A 231 6.49 -21.00 4.18
C VAL A 231 7.89 -21.39 4.59
N ALA A 232 8.91 -21.01 3.82
CA ALA A 232 10.31 -21.28 4.13
C ALA A 232 10.75 -20.60 5.43
N LEU A 233 10.41 -19.32 5.60
CA LEU A 233 10.72 -18.53 6.78
C LEU A 233 10.07 -19.11 8.05
N ASN A 234 8.81 -19.51 7.95
CA ASN A 234 8.04 -20.10 9.05
C ASN A 234 8.59 -21.49 9.48
N ALA A 235 9.20 -22.22 8.55
CA ALA A 235 9.94 -23.45 8.80
C ALA A 235 11.33 -23.21 9.43
N GLY A 236 11.79 -21.95 9.49
CA GLY A 236 13.07 -21.56 10.10
C GLY A 236 14.22 -21.41 9.11
N ARG A 237 13.96 -21.42 7.79
CA ARG A 237 14.96 -21.07 6.78
C ARG A 237 15.07 -19.55 6.68
N ASN A 238 16.27 -19.05 6.46
CA ASN A 238 16.49 -17.62 6.21
C ASN A 238 16.44 -17.35 4.71
N PRO A 239 15.39 -16.66 4.20
CA PRO A 239 15.27 -16.36 2.78
C PRO A 239 15.94 -15.03 2.37
N ASP A 240 16.45 -14.28 3.33
CA ASP A 240 17.13 -13.00 3.05
C ASP A 240 18.38 -13.23 2.21
N ALA A 241 18.53 -12.49 1.11
CA ALA A 241 19.59 -12.73 0.12
C ALA A 241 20.99 -12.49 0.70
N GLU A 242 21.14 -11.54 1.64
CA GLU A 242 22.36 -11.28 2.38
C GLU A 242 22.52 -12.16 3.63
N HIS A 243 21.59 -13.06 3.88
CA HIS A 243 21.58 -13.91 5.08
C HIS A 243 21.67 -13.12 6.39
N ARG A 244 21.15 -11.89 6.43
CA ARG A 244 21.12 -11.06 7.63
C ARG A 244 20.40 -11.78 8.76
N ARG A 245 20.83 -11.48 9.99
CA ARG A 245 20.24 -12.12 11.17
C ARG A 245 18.77 -11.77 11.30
N LEU A 246 17.92 -12.78 11.30
CA LEU A 246 16.49 -12.63 11.52
C LEU A 246 16.15 -12.41 13.01
N PRO A 247 15.07 -11.69 13.31
CA PRO A 247 14.55 -11.56 14.67
C PRO A 247 14.27 -12.91 15.31
N ALA A 248 14.61 -13.03 16.59
CA ALA A 248 14.26 -14.24 17.34
C ALA A 248 12.75 -14.45 17.37
N GLY A 249 12.28 -15.69 17.29
CA GLY A 249 10.87 -16.05 17.39
C GLY A 249 10.12 -16.15 16.07
N LEU A 250 10.71 -15.84 14.91
CA LEU A 250 10.05 -15.93 13.60
C LEU A 250 9.63 -17.35 13.21
N ARG A 251 10.46 -18.35 13.52
CA ARG A 251 10.11 -19.76 13.24
C ARG A 251 8.81 -20.15 13.94
N GLY A 252 7.81 -20.58 13.17
CA GLY A 252 6.50 -20.99 13.69
C GLY A 252 5.62 -19.84 14.17
N ALA A 253 5.98 -18.57 13.86
CA ALA A 253 5.22 -17.41 14.29
C ALA A 253 3.95 -17.18 13.45
N MET A 254 3.92 -17.68 12.20
CA MET A 254 2.87 -17.44 11.23
C MET A 254 1.90 -18.60 11.11
N ARG A 255 0.61 -18.30 11.10
CA ARG A 255 -0.46 -19.24 10.79
C ARG A 255 -0.84 -19.12 9.31
N LEU A 256 -0.08 -19.76 8.45
CA LEU A 256 -0.21 -19.65 6.99
C LEU A 256 -1.48 -20.27 6.39
N SER A 257 -2.29 -20.99 7.20
CA SER A 257 -3.65 -21.39 6.83
C SER A 257 -4.68 -20.25 6.96
N ARG A 258 -4.26 -19.07 7.48
CA ARG A 258 -5.06 -17.88 7.73
C ARG A 258 -4.35 -16.65 7.18
N VAL A 259 -4.42 -16.49 5.86
CA VAL A 259 -3.83 -15.37 5.13
C VAL A 259 -4.94 -14.50 4.57
N GLY A 260 -4.86 -13.20 4.80
CA GLY A 260 -5.63 -12.17 4.11
C GLY A 260 -4.73 -11.30 3.25
N MET A 261 -5.33 -10.45 2.41
CA MET A 261 -4.60 -9.47 1.61
C MET A 261 -5.41 -8.19 1.47
N PHE A 262 -4.74 -7.04 1.51
CA PHE A 262 -5.34 -5.77 1.11
C PHE A 262 -4.37 -4.98 0.25
N GLY A 263 -4.92 -4.04 -0.49
CA GLY A 263 -4.11 -3.12 -1.26
C GLY A 263 -4.85 -1.83 -1.59
N HIS A 264 -4.08 -0.80 -1.86
CA HIS A 264 -4.57 0.49 -2.33
C HIS A 264 -4.44 0.56 -3.86
N SER A 265 -5.43 1.14 -4.55
CA SER A 265 -5.35 1.38 -6.00
C SER A 265 -5.02 0.10 -6.78
N LEU A 266 -3.95 0.08 -7.59
CA LEU A 266 -3.48 -1.12 -8.31
C LEU A 266 -3.17 -2.29 -7.35
N GLY A 267 -2.78 -2.01 -6.10
CA GLY A 267 -2.61 -3.04 -5.07
C GLY A 267 -3.92 -3.70 -4.64
N GLY A 268 -5.04 -2.97 -4.70
CA GLY A 268 -6.38 -3.53 -4.49
C GLY A 268 -6.80 -4.47 -5.62
N ALA A 269 -6.51 -4.10 -6.87
CA ALA A 269 -6.66 -4.99 -8.02
C ALA A 269 -5.78 -6.24 -7.88
N THR A 270 -4.53 -6.04 -7.44
CA THR A 270 -3.61 -7.15 -7.15
C THR A 270 -4.17 -8.09 -6.08
N ALA A 271 -4.81 -7.57 -5.03
CA ALA A 271 -5.41 -8.40 -3.99
C ALA A 271 -6.54 -9.28 -4.53
N ALA A 272 -7.39 -8.73 -5.41
CA ALA A 272 -8.47 -9.48 -6.05
C ALA A 272 -7.92 -10.57 -6.97
N GLU A 273 -7.01 -10.22 -7.89
CA GLU A 273 -6.43 -11.17 -8.86
C GLU A 273 -5.58 -12.24 -8.16
N ALA A 274 -4.78 -11.88 -7.13
CA ALA A 274 -4.02 -12.83 -6.35
C ALA A 274 -4.92 -13.84 -5.61
N MET A 275 -6.10 -13.42 -5.15
CA MET A 275 -7.08 -14.34 -4.57
C MET A 275 -7.64 -15.30 -5.61
N LEU A 276 -7.86 -14.87 -6.85
CA LEU A 276 -8.31 -15.77 -7.91
C LEU A 276 -7.26 -16.86 -8.17
N GLU A 277 -5.98 -16.48 -8.26
CA GLU A 277 -4.89 -17.40 -8.60
C GLU A 277 -4.35 -18.23 -7.42
N ASP A 278 -4.50 -17.77 -6.17
CA ASP A 278 -3.92 -18.44 -5.00
C ASP A 278 -4.94 -18.67 -3.88
N GLN A 279 -5.28 -19.93 -3.69
CA GLN A 279 -6.27 -20.37 -2.69
C GLN A 279 -5.79 -20.21 -1.23
N ARG A 280 -4.52 -19.89 -1.00
CA ARG A 280 -3.98 -19.59 0.35
C ARG A 280 -4.52 -18.28 0.91
N ILE A 281 -4.86 -17.31 0.04
CA ILE A 281 -5.45 -16.02 0.45
C ILE A 281 -6.95 -16.20 0.67
N LYS A 282 -7.39 -16.05 1.92
CA LYS A 282 -8.74 -16.40 2.36
C LYS A 282 -9.74 -15.25 2.35
N ALA A 283 -9.25 -14.01 2.37
CA ALA A 283 -10.08 -12.81 2.38
C ALA A 283 -9.30 -11.63 1.81
N GLY A 284 -9.97 -10.73 1.09
CA GLY A 284 -9.33 -9.59 0.43
C GLY A 284 -10.06 -8.28 0.57
N VAL A 285 -9.28 -7.18 0.52
CA VAL A 285 -9.82 -5.81 0.54
C VAL A 285 -9.16 -5.00 -0.56
N ASN A 286 -10.00 -4.32 -1.34
CA ASN A 286 -9.58 -3.30 -2.29
C ASN A 286 -9.91 -1.92 -1.73
N LEU A 287 -8.88 -1.10 -1.55
CA LEU A 287 -9.00 0.30 -1.18
C LEU A 287 -8.86 1.16 -2.44
N ASP A 288 -9.98 1.55 -3.01
CA ASP A 288 -10.15 2.51 -4.11
C ASP A 288 -9.43 2.16 -5.43
N GLY A 289 -9.29 0.89 -5.75
CA GLY A 289 -8.61 0.44 -6.97
C GLY A 289 -9.55 -0.02 -8.06
N THR A 290 -9.45 0.55 -9.27
CA THR A 290 -10.02 -0.06 -10.48
C THR A 290 -9.44 -1.46 -10.67
N LEU A 291 -10.28 -2.44 -11.01
CA LEU A 291 -9.87 -3.84 -11.15
C LEU A 291 -9.44 -4.15 -12.58
N PHE A 292 -8.45 -5.01 -12.71
CA PHE A 292 -7.90 -5.48 -13.97
C PHE A 292 -7.75 -6.99 -13.96
N GLY A 293 -7.72 -7.59 -15.15
CA GLY A 293 -7.46 -9.01 -15.33
C GLY A 293 -8.69 -9.91 -15.25
N PRO A 294 -8.48 -11.22 -15.30
CA PRO A 294 -9.52 -12.25 -15.30
C PRO A 294 -10.51 -12.18 -14.14
N VAL A 295 -10.07 -11.74 -12.95
CA VAL A 295 -10.91 -11.67 -11.74
C VAL A 295 -12.18 -10.85 -11.92
N VAL A 296 -12.15 -9.83 -12.79
CA VAL A 296 -13.30 -8.96 -13.08
C VAL A 296 -14.51 -9.78 -13.56
N ASN A 297 -14.26 -10.77 -14.41
CA ASN A 297 -15.30 -11.62 -14.98
C ASN A 297 -15.48 -12.94 -14.22
N ALA A 298 -14.43 -13.44 -13.56
CA ALA A 298 -14.50 -14.69 -12.80
C ALA A 298 -15.17 -14.51 -11.44
N GLY A 299 -15.03 -13.33 -10.82
CA GLY A 299 -15.44 -13.11 -9.43
C GLY A 299 -14.64 -13.96 -8.43
N LEU A 300 -15.09 -14.00 -7.19
CA LEU A 300 -14.50 -14.77 -6.10
C LEU A 300 -15.57 -15.47 -5.26
N ASP A 301 -15.26 -16.66 -4.77
CA ASP A 301 -16.06 -17.43 -3.82
C ASP A 301 -15.71 -17.16 -2.35
N ARG A 302 -14.71 -16.34 -2.10
CA ARG A 302 -14.18 -15.96 -0.78
C ARG A 302 -14.50 -14.51 -0.44
N PRO A 303 -14.50 -14.15 0.87
CA PRO A 303 -14.84 -12.82 1.32
C PRO A 303 -14.01 -11.72 0.67
N PHE A 304 -14.69 -10.70 0.13
CA PHE A 304 -14.05 -9.54 -0.48
C PHE A 304 -14.79 -8.24 -0.11
N MET A 305 -14.02 -7.22 0.28
CA MET A 305 -14.53 -5.89 0.61
C MET A 305 -13.99 -4.85 -0.35
N LEU A 306 -14.89 -4.05 -0.93
CA LEU A 306 -14.56 -2.86 -1.71
C LEU A 306 -14.76 -1.63 -0.83
N VAL A 307 -13.75 -0.76 -0.77
CA VAL A 307 -13.83 0.54 -0.06
C VAL A 307 -13.47 1.64 -1.04
N ALA A 308 -14.43 2.49 -1.34
CA ALA A 308 -14.31 3.56 -2.33
C ALA A 308 -13.94 4.90 -1.70
N ALA A 309 -13.20 5.73 -2.43
CA ALA A 309 -13.18 7.18 -2.21
C ALA A 309 -14.53 7.80 -2.59
N GLN A 310 -14.79 9.02 -2.10
CA GLN A 310 -15.99 9.75 -2.50
C GLN A 310 -16.02 9.97 -4.01
N GLY A 311 -17.13 9.61 -4.63
CA GLY A 311 -17.32 9.75 -6.08
C GLY A 311 -16.70 8.63 -6.92
N HIS A 312 -16.17 7.59 -6.31
CA HIS A 312 -15.83 6.32 -6.96
C HIS A 312 -16.81 5.22 -6.51
N GLY A 313 -17.17 4.30 -7.40
CA GLY A 313 -18.08 3.22 -7.07
C GLY A 313 -18.52 2.43 -8.29
N ARG A 314 -19.41 1.45 -8.07
CA ARG A 314 -19.92 0.55 -9.10
C ARG A 314 -20.75 1.21 -10.20
N ASP A 315 -21.25 2.41 -9.95
CA ASP A 315 -22.03 3.23 -10.88
C ASP A 315 -21.16 3.95 -11.92
N ASN A 316 -19.86 4.10 -11.65
CA ASN A 316 -18.93 4.79 -12.54
C ASN A 316 -17.61 4.06 -12.79
N ASP A 317 -17.40 2.88 -12.18
CA ASP A 317 -16.32 1.93 -12.50
C ASP A 317 -16.92 0.59 -12.96
N GLU A 318 -16.88 0.35 -14.27
CA GLU A 318 -17.44 -0.86 -14.89
C GLU A 318 -16.75 -2.14 -14.36
N SER A 319 -15.47 -2.06 -14.00
CA SER A 319 -14.75 -3.22 -13.45
C SER A 319 -15.32 -3.63 -12.09
N TRP A 320 -15.66 -2.63 -11.23
CA TRP A 320 -16.31 -2.89 -9.95
C TRP A 320 -17.71 -3.45 -10.12
N ALA A 321 -18.49 -2.92 -11.07
CA ALA A 321 -19.84 -3.39 -11.34
C ALA A 321 -19.83 -4.88 -11.79
N LYS A 322 -18.95 -5.23 -12.72
CA LYS A 322 -18.80 -6.60 -13.21
C LYS A 322 -18.30 -7.56 -12.13
N PHE A 323 -17.23 -7.17 -11.43
CA PHE A 323 -16.68 -7.98 -10.35
C PHE A 323 -17.71 -8.23 -9.25
N TRP A 324 -18.45 -7.19 -8.83
CA TRP A 324 -19.50 -7.30 -7.82
C TRP A 324 -20.60 -8.28 -8.24
N ALA A 325 -21.03 -8.24 -9.48
CA ALA A 325 -22.05 -9.16 -10.01
C ALA A 325 -21.58 -10.62 -9.98
N ASN A 326 -20.28 -10.86 -10.09
CA ASN A 326 -19.67 -12.19 -10.12
C ASN A 326 -19.16 -12.69 -8.76
N LEU A 327 -19.24 -11.88 -7.69
CA LEU A 327 -18.86 -12.31 -6.34
C LEU A 327 -19.90 -13.29 -5.78
N LEU A 328 -19.46 -14.50 -5.46
CA LEU A 328 -20.27 -15.57 -4.88
C LEU A 328 -20.11 -15.67 -3.36
N GLY A 329 -18.97 -15.22 -2.83
CA GLY A 329 -18.68 -15.21 -1.40
C GLY A 329 -19.30 -14.00 -0.66
N TRP A 330 -18.99 -13.89 0.63
CA TRP A 330 -19.33 -12.70 1.40
C TRP A 330 -18.72 -11.45 0.75
N ARG A 331 -19.53 -10.41 0.62
CA ARG A 331 -19.13 -9.15 -0.03
C ARG A 331 -19.70 -7.95 0.69
N LEU A 332 -18.93 -6.86 0.70
CA LEU A 332 -19.35 -5.58 1.24
C LEU A 332 -18.77 -4.46 0.40
N ASN A 333 -19.59 -3.46 0.05
CA ASN A 333 -19.13 -2.25 -0.64
C ASN A 333 -19.35 -1.04 0.28
N LEU A 334 -18.26 -0.37 0.59
CA LEU A 334 -18.23 0.80 1.45
C LEU A 334 -17.71 2.02 0.68
N GLN A 335 -18.07 3.22 1.15
CA GLN A 335 -17.50 4.48 0.67
C GLN A 335 -17.11 5.35 1.86
N LEU A 336 -15.89 5.89 1.83
CA LEU A 336 -15.42 6.84 2.84
C LEU A 336 -15.76 8.27 2.36
N THR A 337 -16.75 8.87 2.98
CA THR A 337 -17.23 10.22 2.64
C THR A 337 -16.13 11.27 2.88
N GLY A 338 -16.03 12.21 1.95
CA GLY A 338 -15.03 13.28 2.00
C GLY A 338 -13.61 12.84 1.67
N SER A 339 -13.37 11.57 1.38
CA SER A 339 -12.04 11.08 0.99
C SER A 339 -11.73 11.30 -0.50
N ALA A 340 -10.44 11.32 -0.84
CA ALA A 340 -9.92 11.22 -2.19
C ALA A 340 -9.07 9.96 -2.34
N HIS A 341 -8.55 9.70 -3.53
CA HIS A 341 -7.79 8.49 -3.83
C HIS A 341 -6.63 8.21 -2.86
N ASN A 342 -5.82 9.23 -2.54
CA ASN A 342 -4.69 9.08 -1.63
C ASN A 342 -5.06 9.05 -0.14
N SER A 343 -6.35 9.20 0.20
CA SER A 343 -6.83 9.07 1.59
C SER A 343 -6.59 7.68 2.19
N PHE A 344 -6.39 6.67 1.34
CA PHE A 344 -6.11 5.28 1.75
C PHE A 344 -4.63 4.97 1.94
N THR A 345 -3.80 6.02 2.00
CA THR A 345 -2.37 5.96 2.25
C THR A 345 -1.97 6.89 3.39
N ASP A 346 -0.70 6.83 3.80
CA ASP A 346 -0.15 7.74 4.80
C ASP A 346 -0.11 9.19 4.31
N PHE A 347 -0.28 9.45 3.01
CA PHE A 347 -0.42 10.81 2.48
C PHE A 347 -1.60 11.55 3.08
N GLN A 348 -2.66 10.87 3.54
CA GLN A 348 -3.76 11.46 4.29
C GLN A 348 -3.26 12.26 5.50
N ILE A 349 -2.17 11.80 6.15
CA ILE A 349 -1.58 12.44 7.32
C ILE A 349 -0.38 13.32 6.96
N LEU A 350 0.40 12.93 5.95
CA LEU A 350 1.66 13.60 5.63
C LEU A 350 1.45 14.87 4.78
N VAL A 351 0.48 14.86 3.84
CA VAL A 351 0.22 16.01 2.96
C VAL A 351 -0.10 17.29 3.75
N PRO A 352 -0.97 17.30 4.76
CA PRO A 352 -1.22 18.50 5.56
C PRO A 352 0.01 19.05 6.27
N GLN A 353 0.94 18.17 6.69
CA GLN A 353 2.16 18.58 7.40
C GLN A 353 3.16 19.27 6.45
N VAL A 354 3.23 18.85 5.19
CA VAL A 354 4.16 19.41 4.19
C VAL A 354 3.55 20.54 3.37
N ALA A 355 2.25 20.77 3.44
CA ALA A 355 1.53 21.70 2.57
C ALA A 355 2.14 23.13 2.62
N GLY A 356 2.50 23.61 3.80
CA GLY A 356 3.14 24.93 3.96
C GLY A 356 4.55 25.00 3.37
N VAL A 357 5.37 23.95 3.52
CA VAL A 357 6.73 23.88 2.97
C VAL A 357 6.70 23.79 1.44
N LEU A 358 5.74 23.06 0.90
CA LEU A 358 5.58 22.87 -0.54
C LEU A 358 4.72 23.96 -1.20
N ASN A 359 4.22 24.93 -0.42
CA ASN A 359 3.30 25.97 -0.89
C ASN A 359 2.09 25.39 -1.65
N LEU A 360 1.54 24.27 -1.17
CA LEU A 360 0.37 23.64 -1.79
C LEU A 360 -0.87 24.48 -1.49
N PRO A 361 -1.63 24.90 -2.52
CA PRO A 361 -2.89 25.59 -2.31
C PRO A 361 -3.95 24.62 -1.72
N PRO A 362 -4.96 25.13 -0.99
CA PRO A 362 -5.96 24.28 -0.31
C PRO A 362 -6.71 23.33 -1.25
N ASP A 363 -6.99 23.74 -2.48
CA ASP A 363 -7.64 22.91 -3.49
C ASP A 363 -6.76 21.75 -3.96
N ALA A 364 -5.44 21.94 -4.07
CA ALA A 364 -4.52 20.84 -4.37
C ALA A 364 -4.45 19.83 -3.22
N VAL A 365 -4.44 20.28 -1.97
CA VAL A 365 -4.53 19.40 -0.80
C VAL A 365 -5.84 18.61 -0.84
N GLN A 366 -6.96 19.28 -1.12
CA GLN A 366 -8.26 18.62 -1.22
C GLN A 366 -8.32 17.60 -2.38
N GLN A 367 -7.72 17.88 -3.52
CA GLN A 367 -7.63 16.92 -4.63
C GLN A 367 -6.83 15.67 -4.25
N LEU A 368 -5.79 15.83 -3.45
CA LEU A 368 -4.92 14.72 -3.03
C LEU A 368 -5.59 13.81 -2.00
N ILE A 369 -6.19 14.39 -0.95
CA ILE A 369 -6.62 13.67 0.25
C ILE A 369 -8.08 13.93 0.67
N GLY A 370 -8.84 14.67 -0.14
CA GLY A 370 -10.25 14.99 0.16
C GLY A 370 -10.42 16.06 1.23
N THR A 371 -11.65 16.11 1.75
CA THR A 371 -12.09 17.09 2.76
C THR A 371 -12.29 16.46 4.14
N ILE A 372 -12.23 15.14 4.23
CA ILE A 372 -12.35 14.42 5.50
C ILE A 372 -11.20 14.80 6.45
N ASP A 373 -11.52 14.95 7.74
CA ASP A 373 -10.47 15.13 8.75
C ASP A 373 -9.45 13.98 8.69
N PRO A 374 -8.14 14.26 8.60
CA PRO A 374 -7.12 13.23 8.42
C PRO A 374 -7.10 12.17 9.52
N HIS A 375 -7.31 12.55 10.78
CA HIS A 375 -7.33 11.61 11.89
C HIS A 375 -8.58 10.75 11.87
N ARG A 376 -9.75 11.34 11.53
CA ARG A 376 -11.01 10.60 11.37
C ARG A 376 -10.90 9.57 10.25
N SER A 377 -10.33 9.97 9.10
CA SER A 377 -10.07 9.07 7.98
C SER A 377 -9.30 7.82 8.41
N ILE A 378 -8.14 8.01 9.04
CA ILE A 378 -7.28 6.90 9.49
C ILE A 378 -7.97 6.02 10.55
N ILE A 379 -8.61 6.62 11.54
CA ILE A 379 -9.31 5.87 12.62
C ILE A 379 -10.43 5.01 12.02
N THR A 380 -11.19 5.54 11.08
CA THR A 380 -12.28 4.82 10.42
C THR A 380 -11.77 3.67 9.57
N GLN A 381 -10.75 3.91 8.74
CA GLN A 381 -10.13 2.85 7.93
C GLN A 381 -9.55 1.73 8.79
N ARG A 382 -8.82 2.08 9.87
CA ARG A 382 -8.26 1.12 10.84
C ARG A 382 -9.35 0.23 11.45
N ALA A 383 -10.50 0.83 11.82
CA ALA A 383 -11.59 0.09 12.43
C ALA A 383 -12.20 -0.93 11.46
N TYR A 384 -12.54 -0.50 10.23
CA TYR A 384 -13.19 -1.36 9.24
C TYR A 384 -12.25 -2.43 8.69
N LEU A 385 -10.99 -2.09 8.41
CA LEU A 385 -9.99 -3.06 7.97
C LEU A 385 -9.72 -4.13 9.04
N THR A 386 -9.59 -3.71 10.30
CA THR A 386 -9.43 -4.63 11.44
C THR A 386 -10.66 -5.52 11.62
N ALA A 387 -11.87 -4.97 11.54
CA ALA A 387 -13.12 -5.73 11.65
C ALA A 387 -13.20 -6.80 10.55
N PHE A 388 -12.87 -6.45 9.30
CA PHE A 388 -12.86 -7.37 8.18
C PHE A 388 -11.92 -8.56 8.41
N PHE A 389 -10.65 -8.32 8.73
CA PHE A 389 -9.71 -9.42 8.95
C PHE A 389 -9.98 -10.19 10.25
N ASN A 390 -10.56 -9.57 11.27
CA ASN A 390 -11.01 -10.29 12.44
C ASN A 390 -12.15 -11.26 12.08
N LEU A 391 -13.15 -10.82 11.32
CA LEU A 391 -14.28 -11.67 10.92
C LEU A 391 -13.81 -12.83 10.03
N HIS A 392 -13.12 -12.53 8.94
CA HIS A 392 -12.88 -13.52 7.87
C HIS A 392 -11.58 -14.32 8.02
N VAL A 393 -10.60 -13.80 8.76
CA VAL A 393 -9.31 -14.49 8.96
C VAL A 393 -9.18 -15.08 10.36
N ARG A 394 -9.81 -14.44 11.38
CA ARG A 394 -9.77 -14.91 12.77
C ARG A 394 -11.05 -15.59 13.23
N HIS A 395 -12.16 -15.39 12.51
CA HIS A 395 -13.51 -15.82 12.89
C HIS A 395 -13.97 -15.16 14.21
N ARG A 396 -13.70 -13.84 14.32
CA ARG A 396 -14.11 -12.99 15.46
C ARG A 396 -14.91 -11.82 14.93
N ASP A 397 -16.17 -11.80 15.21
CA ASP A 397 -17.07 -10.72 14.79
C ASP A 397 -17.21 -9.65 15.88
N ASN A 398 -17.29 -8.40 15.48
CA ASN A 398 -17.62 -7.26 16.32
C ASN A 398 -18.83 -6.48 15.80
N HIS A 399 -19.51 -7.03 14.78
CA HIS A 399 -20.73 -6.50 14.16
C HIS A 399 -20.58 -5.12 13.49
N LEU A 400 -19.35 -4.62 13.29
CA LEU A 400 -19.13 -3.33 12.63
C LEU A 400 -19.44 -3.37 11.13
N LEU A 401 -19.40 -4.58 10.52
CA LEU A 401 -19.61 -4.79 9.09
C LEU A 401 -21.06 -5.14 8.73
N ASP A 402 -21.97 -5.19 9.72
CA ASP A 402 -23.36 -5.60 9.50
C ASP A 402 -24.23 -4.42 9.03
N HIS A 403 -23.96 -3.21 9.52
CA HIS A 403 -24.73 -2.00 9.26
C HIS A 403 -23.94 -0.71 9.56
N PRO A 404 -24.39 0.46 9.06
CA PRO A 404 -23.76 1.75 9.35
C PRO A 404 -23.64 2.01 10.86
N SER A 405 -22.51 2.58 11.26
CA SER A 405 -22.19 2.86 12.67
C SER A 405 -22.23 4.36 12.97
N HIS A 406 -22.94 4.78 14.00
CA HIS A 406 -22.91 6.15 14.50
C HIS A 406 -21.52 6.61 14.97
N ARG A 407 -20.63 5.65 15.28
CA ARG A 407 -19.25 5.95 15.64
C ARG A 407 -18.42 6.39 14.44
N PHE A 408 -18.78 5.92 13.24
CA PHE A 408 -18.10 6.18 11.98
C PHE A 408 -19.09 6.63 10.90
N PRO A 409 -19.72 7.81 11.07
CA PRO A 409 -20.75 8.31 10.14
C PRO A 409 -20.21 8.59 8.74
N GLU A 410 -18.88 8.75 8.61
CA GLU A 410 -18.19 8.93 7.33
C GLU A 410 -18.07 7.65 6.50
N MET A 411 -18.29 6.46 7.08
CA MET A 411 -18.28 5.21 6.34
C MET A 411 -19.69 4.81 5.92
N GLN A 412 -19.97 4.95 4.64
CA GLN A 412 -21.27 4.62 4.05
C GLN A 412 -21.28 3.21 3.48
N PHE A 413 -22.38 2.49 3.71
CA PHE A 413 -22.64 1.18 3.13
C PHE A 413 -23.38 1.40 1.80
N LEU A 414 -22.78 0.95 0.72
CA LEU A 414 -23.36 1.02 -0.61
C LEU A 414 -24.14 -0.29 -0.92
N PRO A 415 -25.39 -0.20 -1.43
CA PRO A 415 -26.27 -1.36 -1.65
C PRO A 415 -25.72 -2.38 -2.64
#